data_c39c444e0c9158fb9a8eb961918970d1
#
_entry.id   c39c444e0c9158fb9a8eb961918970d1
#
_cell.length_a   1.000
_cell.length_b   1.000
_cell.length_c   1.000
_cell.angle_alpha   90.00
_cell.angle_beta   90.00
_cell.angle_gamma   90.00
#
_symmetry.space_group_name_H-M   'P 1'
#
loop_
_entity.id
_entity.type
_entity.pdbx_description
1 polymer ?
#
loop_
_entity_poly.entity_id
_entity_poly.type
_entity_poly.pdbx_seq_one_letter_code
_entity_poly.pdbx_strand_id
1 'polypeptide(L)'
;MSKGIINAAYHEAGHVLALLLTTRRFKVVTVVPENMKDGYGIETSGHIRGIPSEIKNQWEIPSFSKPVKFNRYFKNDFIKVAGLVAEQIYTDKNNKTSAGEDFEEWINVTLLGLPNKLSSKYQKFLLDYTKEVLELEINWLHITAIAKALVKRKTLSYSQVVDVFIQSSKMWKESKPESVGV
;
A
#
# COMPACT_ATOMS: atom_id res chain seq x y z
N MET A 1 -14.13 17.14 -9.47
CA MET A 1 -13.77 15.89 -8.80
C MET A 1 -13.38 16.22 -7.37
N SER A 2 -13.91 15.51 -6.36
CA SER A 2 -13.58 15.86 -4.97
C SER A 2 -12.13 15.47 -4.65
N LYS A 3 -11.42 16.32 -3.91
CA LYS A 3 -10.03 16.09 -3.48
C LYS A 3 -9.88 14.77 -2.69
N GLY A 4 -10.93 14.38 -1.94
CA GLY A 4 -10.94 13.14 -1.18
C GLY A 4 -10.81 11.87 -2.04
N ILE A 5 -11.48 11.82 -3.20
CA ILE A 5 -11.38 10.65 -4.10
C ILE A 5 -9.98 10.50 -4.67
N ILE A 6 -9.28 11.61 -4.94
CA ILE A 6 -7.92 11.55 -5.47
C ILE A 6 -6.96 11.03 -4.39
N ASN A 7 -7.07 11.52 -3.17
CA ASN A 7 -6.25 11.05 -2.05
C ASN A 7 -6.47 9.55 -1.81
N ALA A 8 -7.74 9.11 -1.72
CA ALA A 8 -8.08 7.69 -1.60
C ALA A 8 -7.48 6.86 -2.76
N ALA A 9 -7.48 7.38 -3.99
CA ALA A 9 -6.92 6.66 -5.12
C ALA A 9 -5.40 6.47 -5.01
N TYR A 10 -4.66 7.46 -4.51
CA TYR A 10 -3.22 7.31 -4.25
C TYR A 10 -2.95 6.39 -3.06
N HIS A 11 -3.78 6.45 -2.01
CA HIS A 11 -3.74 5.53 -0.88
C HIS A 11 -3.88 4.08 -1.35
N GLU A 12 -4.99 3.75 -2.03
CA GLU A 12 -5.24 2.41 -2.54
C GLU A 12 -4.18 1.95 -3.56
N ALA A 13 -3.68 2.87 -4.40
CA ALA A 13 -2.62 2.56 -5.36
C ALA A 13 -1.30 2.19 -4.66
N GLY A 14 -1.01 2.79 -3.50
CA GLY A 14 0.14 2.42 -2.66
C GLY A 14 0.05 0.98 -2.17
N HIS A 15 -1.09 0.58 -1.60
CA HIS A 15 -1.35 -0.81 -1.19
C HIS A 15 -1.25 -1.78 -2.38
N VAL A 16 -1.84 -1.42 -3.52
CA VAL A 16 -1.81 -2.24 -4.74
C VAL A 16 -0.38 -2.46 -5.21
N LEU A 17 0.45 -1.41 -5.28
CA LEU A 17 1.85 -1.57 -5.66
C LEU A 17 2.60 -2.49 -4.69
N ALA A 18 2.42 -2.32 -3.38
CA ALA A 18 3.05 -3.17 -2.38
C ALA A 18 2.61 -4.65 -2.49
N LEU A 19 1.34 -4.91 -2.81
CA LEU A 19 0.85 -6.25 -3.12
C LEU A 19 1.54 -6.85 -4.36
N LEU A 20 1.67 -6.08 -5.44
CA LEU A 20 2.36 -6.53 -6.66
C LEU A 20 3.84 -6.81 -6.40
N LEU A 21 4.55 -5.92 -5.70
CA LEU A 21 5.97 -6.10 -5.35
C LEU A 21 6.21 -7.31 -4.43
N THR A 22 5.22 -7.65 -3.60
CA THR A 22 5.27 -8.83 -2.72
C THR A 22 4.66 -10.09 -3.35
N THR A 23 4.32 -10.04 -4.64
CA THR A 23 3.73 -11.15 -5.43
C THR A 23 2.38 -11.66 -4.90
N ARG A 24 1.61 -10.76 -4.27
CA ARG A 24 0.28 -11.10 -3.77
C ARG A 24 -0.80 -10.70 -4.75
N ARG A 25 -1.84 -11.52 -4.80
CA ARG A 25 -3.04 -11.25 -5.60
C ARG A 25 -4.15 -10.69 -4.72
N PHE A 26 -5.10 -10.02 -5.36
CA PHE A 26 -6.35 -9.57 -4.76
C PHE A 26 -7.47 -9.71 -5.80
N LYS A 27 -8.73 -9.55 -5.40
CA LYS A 27 -9.85 -9.62 -6.37
C LYS A 27 -10.11 -8.26 -6.99
N VAL A 28 -10.26 -7.24 -6.16
CA VAL A 28 -10.70 -5.91 -6.57
C VAL A 28 -10.13 -4.84 -5.64
N VAL A 29 -9.87 -3.67 -6.19
CA VAL A 29 -9.58 -2.42 -5.47
C VAL A 29 -10.61 -1.37 -5.88
N THR A 30 -11.09 -0.57 -4.93
CA THR A 30 -12.10 0.46 -5.18
C THR A 30 -11.85 1.71 -4.34
N VAL A 31 -12.25 2.86 -4.89
CA VAL A 31 -12.32 4.16 -4.18
C VAL A 31 -13.78 4.60 -3.98
N VAL A 32 -14.72 3.68 -4.13
CA VAL A 32 -16.11 3.92 -3.77
C VAL A 32 -16.25 3.70 -2.27
N PRO A 33 -16.69 4.71 -1.50
CA PRO A 33 -17.00 4.49 -0.10
C PRO A 33 -18.07 3.40 0.00
N GLU A 34 -17.79 2.36 0.74
CA GLU A 34 -18.83 1.42 1.15
C GLU A 34 -19.21 1.74 2.58
N ASN A 35 -20.52 1.81 2.81
CA ASN A 35 -21.05 1.72 4.16
C ASN A 35 -20.76 0.30 4.68
N MET A 36 -19.51 0.00 4.91
CA MET A 36 -19.19 -1.12 5.77
C MET A 36 -19.74 -0.74 7.15
N LYS A 37 -20.88 -1.26 7.49
CA LYS A 37 -21.28 -1.41 8.87
C LYS A 37 -20.35 -2.47 9.47
N ASP A 38 -19.09 -2.09 9.67
CA ASP A 38 -18.36 -2.63 10.80
C ASP A 38 -19.16 -2.22 12.04
N GLY A 39 -19.02 -2.90 13.15
CA GLY A 39 -19.79 -2.58 14.36
C GLY A 39 -19.56 -1.15 14.91
N TYR A 40 -18.84 -0.26 14.19
CA TYR A 40 -18.44 1.09 14.58
C TYR A 40 -18.94 2.19 13.65
N GLY A 41 -19.55 1.86 12.49
CA GLY A 41 -20.19 2.85 11.62
C GLY A 41 -19.24 3.80 10.88
N ILE A 42 -17.98 3.42 10.66
CA ILE A 42 -16.99 4.22 9.97
C ILE A 42 -17.10 4.01 8.45
N GLU A 43 -17.21 5.09 7.68
CA GLU A 43 -17.16 5.06 6.22
C GLU A 43 -15.71 4.96 5.74
N THR A 44 -15.34 3.86 5.09
CA THR A 44 -14.03 3.73 4.46
C THR A 44 -13.98 4.48 3.13
N SER A 45 -12.93 5.26 2.88
CA SER A 45 -12.76 6.03 1.64
C SER A 45 -12.33 5.19 0.43
N GLY A 46 -11.92 3.96 0.66
CA GLY A 46 -11.51 2.97 -0.33
C GLY A 46 -11.15 1.66 0.34
N HIS A 47 -10.97 0.58 -0.45
CA HIS A 47 -10.52 -0.70 0.09
C HIS A 47 -10.08 -1.69 -0.98
N ILE A 48 -9.31 -2.69 -0.57
CA ILE A 48 -8.92 -3.84 -1.40
C ILE A 48 -9.55 -5.11 -0.84
N ARG A 49 -10.22 -5.88 -1.71
CA ARG A 49 -10.91 -7.12 -1.34
C ARG A 49 -10.23 -8.35 -1.93
N GLY A 50 -10.39 -9.46 -1.22
CA GLY A 50 -10.01 -10.79 -1.71
C GLY A 50 -8.51 -10.99 -1.76
N ILE A 51 -7.76 -10.35 -0.86
CA ILE A 51 -6.38 -10.72 -0.58
C ILE A 51 -6.44 -12.09 0.10
N PRO A 52 -5.78 -13.13 -0.46
CA PRO A 52 -5.73 -14.42 0.21
C PRO A 52 -5.08 -14.27 1.57
N SER A 53 -5.80 -14.63 2.64
CA SER A 53 -5.21 -14.65 3.97
C SER A 53 -4.28 -15.85 4.06
N GLU A 54 -3.00 -15.64 3.77
CA GLU A 54 -1.96 -16.64 4.08
C GLU A 54 -1.69 -16.74 5.59
N ILE A 55 -2.31 -15.86 6.37
CA ILE A 55 -2.16 -15.77 7.81
C ILE A 55 -3.46 -16.26 8.43
N LYS A 56 -3.52 -17.56 8.73
CA LYS A 56 -4.64 -18.12 9.49
C LYS A 56 -4.72 -17.63 10.93
N ASN A 57 -3.66 -17.04 11.45
CA ASN A 57 -3.59 -16.45 12.79
C ASN A 57 -3.00 -15.03 12.70
N GLN A 58 -3.85 -14.04 12.57
CA GLN A 58 -3.48 -12.59 12.61
C GLN A 58 -2.84 -12.18 13.96
N TRP A 59 -2.94 -13.05 14.97
CA TRP A 59 -2.53 -12.81 16.35
C TRP A 59 -1.19 -13.47 16.74
N GLU A 60 -0.49 -14.12 15.79
CA GLU A 60 0.86 -14.60 16.10
C GLU A 60 1.80 -13.41 16.24
N ILE A 61 2.27 -13.16 17.46
CA ILE A 61 3.34 -12.20 17.76
C ILE A 61 4.55 -12.51 16.89
N PRO A 62 5.12 -11.52 16.17
CA PRO A 62 6.29 -11.74 15.33
C PRO A 62 7.44 -12.32 16.14
N SER A 63 7.85 -13.55 15.85
CA SER A 63 9.07 -14.11 16.41
C SER A 63 10.25 -13.68 15.56
N PHE A 64 10.95 -12.63 15.99
CA PHE A 64 12.16 -12.15 15.31
C PHE A 64 13.33 -13.14 15.35
N SER A 65 13.18 -14.23 16.10
CA SER A 65 14.19 -15.30 16.17
C SER A 65 14.25 -16.21 14.93
N LYS A 66 13.25 -16.14 14.03
CA LYS A 66 13.20 -16.97 12.82
C LYS A 66 13.13 -16.11 11.56
N PRO A 67 14.20 -16.05 10.72
CA PRO A 67 14.26 -15.18 9.53
C PRO A 67 13.10 -15.34 8.54
N VAL A 68 12.58 -16.56 8.37
CA VAL A 68 11.45 -16.84 7.47
C VAL A 68 10.16 -16.18 7.97
N LYS A 69 9.93 -16.18 9.29
CA LYS A 69 8.77 -15.51 9.90
C LYS A 69 8.90 -13.99 9.78
N PHE A 70 10.10 -13.44 10.04
CA PHE A 70 10.37 -12.00 9.89
C PHE A 70 10.03 -11.49 8.50
N ASN A 71 10.49 -12.16 7.44
CA ASN A 71 10.21 -11.75 6.06
C ASN A 71 8.70 -11.71 5.75
N ARG A 72 7.92 -12.65 6.29
CA ARG A 72 6.46 -12.67 6.14
C ARG A 72 5.79 -11.48 6.82
N TYR A 73 6.18 -11.18 8.06
CA TYR A 73 5.66 -10.04 8.81
C TYR A 73 6.04 -8.72 8.16
N PHE A 74 7.30 -8.57 7.78
CA PHE A 74 7.78 -7.39 7.09
C PHE A 74 6.99 -7.09 5.80
N LYS A 75 6.71 -8.12 4.98
CA LYS A 75 5.89 -7.96 3.77
C LYS A 75 4.46 -7.50 4.08
N ASN A 76 3.86 -8.02 5.15
CA ASN A 76 2.52 -7.61 5.58
C ASN A 76 2.52 -6.16 6.05
N ASP A 77 3.49 -5.81 6.88
CA ASP A 77 3.62 -4.46 7.42
C ASP A 77 3.91 -3.44 6.31
N PHE A 78 4.77 -3.79 5.36
CA PHE A 78 5.02 -2.99 4.17
C PHE A 78 3.73 -2.70 3.38
N ILE A 79 2.89 -3.74 3.16
CA ILE A 79 1.61 -3.55 2.48
C ILE A 79 0.70 -2.62 3.29
N LYS A 80 0.60 -2.81 4.60
CA LYS A 80 -0.28 -2.02 5.47
C LYS A 80 0.09 -0.53 5.50
N VAL A 81 1.38 -0.18 5.51
CA VAL A 81 1.80 1.23 5.56
C VAL A 81 1.91 1.90 4.19
N ALA A 82 1.91 1.11 3.10
CA ALA A 82 2.16 1.64 1.76
C ALA A 82 1.08 2.62 1.28
N GLY A 83 -0.17 2.41 1.66
CA GLY A 83 -1.26 3.35 1.34
C GLY A 83 -1.05 4.71 2.00
N LEU A 84 -0.80 4.72 3.30
CA LEU A 84 -0.50 5.94 4.05
C LEU A 84 0.67 6.70 3.42
N VAL A 85 1.78 5.99 3.17
CA VAL A 85 2.99 6.62 2.64
C VAL A 85 2.77 7.17 1.24
N ALA A 86 2.05 6.46 0.37
CA ALA A 86 1.70 6.95 -0.97
C ALA A 86 0.84 8.21 -0.92
N GLU A 87 -0.15 8.27 -0.02
CA GLU A 87 -0.96 9.46 0.17
C GLU A 87 -0.15 10.64 0.72
N GLN A 88 0.77 10.39 1.66
CA GLN A 88 1.68 11.42 2.19
C GLN A 88 2.58 11.99 1.11
N ILE A 89 3.19 11.16 0.27
CA ILE A 89 4.02 11.61 -0.86
C ILE A 89 3.19 12.46 -1.82
N TYR A 90 1.99 12.00 -2.17
CA TYR A 90 1.11 12.72 -3.10
C TYR A 90 0.67 14.09 -2.58
N THR A 91 0.32 14.17 -1.29
CA THR A 91 -0.23 15.40 -0.69
C THR A 91 0.84 16.35 -0.17
N ASP A 92 2.10 15.93 -0.13
CA ASP A 92 3.22 16.63 0.54
C ASP A 92 2.86 16.99 2.00
N LYS A 93 2.09 16.16 2.67
CA LYS A 93 1.61 16.39 4.02
C LYS A 93 1.83 15.16 4.89
N ASN A 94 2.44 15.36 6.04
CA ASN A 94 2.42 14.40 7.14
C ASN A 94 1.02 14.34 7.80
N ASN A 95 -0.01 14.08 7.01
CA ASN A 95 -1.38 13.98 7.49
C ASN A 95 -1.58 12.63 8.20
N LYS A 96 -1.63 12.65 9.52
CA LYS A 96 -2.00 11.50 10.35
C LYS A 96 -3.49 11.13 10.26
N THR A 97 -4.31 11.95 9.59
CA THR A 97 -5.77 11.89 9.70
C THR A 97 -6.48 11.01 8.67
N SER A 98 -5.91 10.75 7.50
CA SER A 98 -6.56 9.96 6.46
C SER A 98 -6.22 8.47 6.47
N ALA A 99 -5.18 8.09 7.19
CA ALA A 99 -4.72 6.71 7.35
C ALA A 99 -4.98 6.18 8.76
N GLY A 100 -5.92 6.77 9.49
CA GLY A 100 -6.13 6.51 10.91
C GLY A 100 -6.28 5.03 11.22
N GLU A 101 -7.13 4.32 10.49
CA GLU A 101 -7.46 2.92 10.78
C GLU A 101 -6.33 1.95 10.44
N ASP A 102 -5.79 2.00 9.23
CA ASP A 102 -4.71 1.09 8.81
C ASP A 102 -3.46 1.27 9.66
N PHE A 103 -3.16 2.53 10.03
CA PHE A 103 -2.01 2.86 10.86
C PHE A 103 -2.23 2.48 12.33
N GLU A 104 -3.42 2.73 12.88
CA GLU A 104 -3.77 2.34 14.24
C GLU A 104 -3.86 0.81 14.36
N GLU A 105 -4.48 0.13 13.40
CA GLU A 105 -4.50 -1.33 13.37
C GLU A 105 -3.08 -1.89 13.30
N TRP A 106 -2.23 -1.35 12.44
CA TRP A 106 -0.84 -1.77 12.35
C TRP A 106 -0.08 -1.55 13.66
N ILE A 107 -0.20 -0.36 14.28
CA ILE A 107 0.42 -0.07 15.58
C ILE A 107 -0.08 -1.06 16.64
N ASN A 108 -1.38 -1.22 16.75
CA ASN A 108 -1.99 -2.02 17.80
C ASN A 108 -1.70 -3.51 17.67
N VAL A 109 -1.65 -4.04 16.44
CA VAL A 109 -1.46 -5.48 16.20
C VAL A 109 0.02 -5.86 16.10
N THR A 110 0.82 -5.09 15.36
CA THR A 110 2.20 -5.48 15.06
C THR A 110 3.16 -5.17 16.20
N LEU A 111 2.88 -4.14 16.99
CA LEU A 111 3.81 -3.63 18.00
C LEU A 111 3.55 -4.13 19.41
N LEU A 112 2.42 -4.79 19.67
CA LEU A 112 2.06 -5.32 20.98
C LEU A 112 3.09 -6.29 21.58
N GLY A 113 3.90 -6.93 20.76
CA GLY A 113 4.93 -7.89 21.21
C GLY A 113 6.35 -7.32 21.30
N LEU A 114 6.56 -6.05 20.96
CA LEU A 114 7.90 -5.44 20.95
C LEU A 114 8.09 -4.49 22.13
N PRO A 115 9.28 -4.47 22.77
CA PRO A 115 9.64 -3.41 23.71
C PRO A 115 9.49 -2.03 23.02
N ASN A 116 8.93 -1.04 23.72
CA ASN A 116 8.59 0.29 23.19
C ASN A 116 9.72 0.94 22.36
N LYS A 117 10.95 0.84 22.83
CA LYS A 117 12.12 1.40 22.13
C LYS A 117 12.42 0.70 20.79
N LEU A 118 12.20 -0.61 20.71
CA LEU A 118 12.42 -1.39 19.49
C LEU A 118 11.25 -1.17 18.51
N SER A 119 10.05 -1.06 19.03
CA SER A 119 8.83 -0.72 18.31
C SER A 119 8.98 0.60 17.54
N SER A 120 9.39 1.69 18.22
CA SER A 120 9.57 3.00 17.59
C SER A 120 10.66 3.00 16.52
N LYS A 121 11.74 2.23 16.71
CA LYS A 121 12.80 2.08 15.71
C LYS A 121 12.31 1.31 14.48
N TYR A 122 11.55 0.25 14.69
CA TYR A 122 10.99 -0.55 13.60
C TYR A 122 9.95 0.26 12.80
N GLN A 123 9.09 1.02 13.49
CA GLN A 123 8.15 1.93 12.82
C GLN A 123 8.86 2.91 11.91
N LYS A 124 9.86 3.63 12.46
CA LYS A 124 10.62 4.60 11.70
C LYS A 124 11.28 3.92 10.49
N PHE A 125 11.98 2.82 10.71
CA PHE A 125 12.62 2.06 9.65
C PHE A 125 11.64 1.65 8.55
N LEU A 126 10.47 1.11 8.92
CA LEU A 126 9.48 0.65 7.95
C LEU A 126 8.89 1.80 7.13
N LEU A 127 8.56 2.92 7.77
CA LEU A 127 8.05 4.10 7.07
C LEU A 127 9.10 4.70 6.13
N ASP A 128 10.34 4.87 6.59
CA ASP A 128 11.45 5.39 5.78
C ASP A 128 11.72 4.46 4.58
N TYR A 129 11.83 3.15 4.82
CA TYR A 129 12.01 2.14 3.77
C TYR A 129 10.86 2.15 2.76
N THR A 130 9.62 2.21 3.23
CA THR A 130 8.45 2.24 2.35
C THR A 130 8.48 3.48 1.48
N LYS A 131 8.81 4.64 2.06
CA LYS A 131 8.93 5.89 1.33
C LYS A 131 9.99 5.80 0.23
N GLU A 132 11.20 5.35 0.54
CA GLU A 132 12.26 5.16 -0.43
C GLU A 132 11.84 4.23 -1.58
N VAL A 133 11.17 3.11 -1.27
CA VAL A 133 10.68 2.17 -2.29
C VAL A 133 9.62 2.81 -3.18
N LEU A 134 8.64 3.53 -2.60
CA LEU A 134 7.57 4.14 -3.38
C LEU A 134 8.04 5.36 -4.20
N GLU A 135 9.05 6.10 -3.73
CA GLU A 135 9.65 7.25 -4.43
C GLU A 135 10.57 6.86 -5.59
N LEU A 136 10.92 5.58 -5.74
CA LEU A 136 11.60 5.13 -6.96
C LEU A 136 10.75 5.54 -8.18
N GLU A 137 11.38 6.20 -9.14
CA GLU A 137 10.70 6.83 -10.29
C GLU A 137 9.74 5.86 -11.01
N ILE A 138 10.16 4.61 -11.22
CA ILE A 138 9.31 3.58 -11.82
C ILE A 138 8.12 3.20 -10.94
N ASN A 139 8.31 3.10 -9.63
CA ASN A 139 7.26 2.75 -8.69
C ASN A 139 6.22 3.88 -8.56
N TRP A 140 6.70 5.13 -8.51
CA TRP A 140 5.82 6.28 -8.48
C TRP A 140 5.02 6.46 -9.76
N LEU A 141 5.61 6.13 -10.91
CA LEU A 141 4.91 6.07 -12.18
C LEU A 141 3.77 5.04 -12.14
N HIS A 142 4.02 3.84 -11.60
CA HIS A 142 2.99 2.81 -11.43
C HIS A 142 1.87 3.26 -10.50
N ILE A 143 2.20 3.82 -9.33
CA ILE A 143 1.22 4.36 -8.38
C ILE A 143 0.34 5.41 -9.09
N THR A 144 0.97 6.35 -9.78
CA THR A 144 0.26 7.42 -10.48
C THR A 144 -0.67 6.88 -11.57
N ALA A 145 -0.25 5.88 -12.33
CA ALA A 145 -1.06 5.26 -13.37
C ALA A 145 -2.28 4.52 -12.77
N ILE A 146 -2.07 3.76 -11.69
CA ILE A 146 -3.13 3.03 -11.00
C ILE A 146 -4.12 4.01 -10.34
N ALA A 147 -3.63 5.06 -9.66
CA ALA A 147 -4.46 6.07 -9.04
C ALA A 147 -5.34 6.80 -10.09
N LYS A 148 -4.77 7.22 -11.23
CA LYS A 148 -5.55 7.81 -12.34
C LYS A 148 -6.61 6.86 -12.87
N ALA A 149 -6.31 5.57 -13.01
CA ALA A 149 -7.27 4.56 -13.44
C ALA A 149 -8.41 4.38 -12.42
N LEU A 150 -8.10 4.38 -11.10
CA LEU A 150 -9.07 4.33 -10.01
C LEU A 150 -9.97 5.58 -10.00
N VAL A 151 -9.40 6.76 -10.15
CA VAL A 151 -10.18 8.00 -10.24
C VAL A 151 -11.18 7.95 -11.39
N LYS A 152 -10.79 7.40 -12.54
CA LYS A 152 -11.64 7.29 -13.74
C LYS A 152 -12.71 6.19 -13.62
N ARG A 153 -12.31 5.00 -13.18
CA ARG A 153 -13.16 3.79 -13.21
C ARG A 153 -13.82 3.48 -11.87
N LYS A 154 -13.35 4.11 -10.78
CA LYS A 154 -13.76 3.90 -9.38
C LYS A 154 -13.37 2.55 -8.80
N THR A 155 -13.41 1.50 -9.59
CA THR A 155 -13.09 0.12 -9.20
C THR A 155 -12.29 -0.56 -10.28
N LEU A 156 -11.27 -1.33 -9.90
CA LEU A 156 -10.43 -2.11 -10.80
C LEU A 156 -10.32 -3.55 -10.29
N SER A 157 -10.45 -4.52 -11.19
CA SER A 157 -10.08 -5.90 -10.92
C SER A 157 -8.56 -6.07 -10.93
N TYR A 158 -8.05 -7.18 -10.39
CA TYR A 158 -6.63 -7.52 -10.44
C TYR A 158 -6.08 -7.51 -11.88
N SER A 159 -6.80 -8.10 -12.85
CA SER A 159 -6.37 -8.10 -14.25
C SER A 159 -6.25 -6.70 -14.83
N GLN A 160 -7.22 -5.82 -14.56
CA GLN A 160 -7.18 -4.42 -15.00
C GLN A 160 -6.01 -3.65 -14.38
N VAL A 161 -5.68 -3.93 -13.13
CA VAL A 161 -4.49 -3.35 -12.48
C VAL A 161 -3.21 -3.85 -13.13
N VAL A 162 -3.11 -5.15 -13.42
CA VAL A 162 -1.95 -5.73 -14.14
C VAL A 162 -1.79 -5.10 -15.50
N ASP A 163 -2.86 -4.87 -16.26
CA ASP A 163 -2.83 -4.19 -17.54
C ASP A 163 -2.27 -2.76 -17.42
N VAL A 164 -2.75 -2.00 -16.43
CA VAL A 164 -2.24 -0.63 -16.13
C VAL A 164 -0.75 -0.67 -15.79
N PHE A 165 -0.34 -1.63 -14.96
CA PHE A 165 1.05 -1.81 -14.55
C PHE A 165 1.97 -2.13 -15.74
N ILE A 166 1.54 -3.03 -16.63
CA ILE A 166 2.30 -3.38 -17.84
C ILE A 166 2.40 -2.16 -18.78
N GLN A 167 1.31 -1.42 -18.97
CA GLN A 167 1.32 -0.22 -19.81
C GLN A 167 2.27 0.84 -19.28
N SER A 168 2.23 1.13 -17.99
CA SER A 168 3.14 2.09 -17.37
C SER A 168 4.61 1.64 -17.42
N SER A 169 4.86 0.32 -17.32
CA SER A 169 6.22 -0.24 -17.51
C SER A 169 6.75 -0.06 -18.94
N LYS A 170 5.89 -0.17 -19.95
CA LYS A 170 6.26 0.10 -21.35
C LYS A 170 6.62 1.56 -21.54
N MET A 171 5.76 2.47 -21.09
CA MET A 171 6.02 3.91 -21.15
C MET A 171 7.34 4.30 -20.49
N TRP A 172 7.67 3.69 -19.33
CA TRP A 172 8.94 3.90 -18.66
C TRP A 172 10.13 3.50 -19.53
N LYS A 173 10.07 2.32 -20.15
CA LYS A 173 11.15 1.84 -21.05
C LYS A 173 11.34 2.75 -22.25
N GLU A 174 10.24 3.20 -22.84
CA GLU A 174 10.25 4.08 -24.01
C GLU A 174 10.76 5.49 -23.68
N SER A 175 10.61 5.95 -22.44
CA SER A 175 11.09 7.25 -21.97
C SER A 175 12.59 7.30 -21.65
N LYS A 176 13.25 6.13 -21.52
CA LYS A 176 14.69 6.06 -21.28
C LYS A 176 15.42 6.13 -22.62
N PRO A 177 16.40 7.05 -22.79
CA PRO A 177 17.26 7.01 -23.97
C PRO A 177 17.94 5.63 -24.02
N GLU A 178 17.99 5.04 -25.22
CA GLU A 178 18.79 3.83 -25.42
C GLU A 178 20.19 4.12 -24.88
N SER A 179 20.62 3.34 -23.91
CA SER A 179 21.99 3.40 -23.44
C SER A 179 22.87 3.06 -24.67
N VAL A 180 23.45 4.09 -25.26
CA VAL A 180 24.45 3.91 -26.31
C VAL A 180 25.51 2.99 -25.71
N GLY A 181 25.53 1.76 -26.22
CA GLY A 181 26.48 0.75 -25.77
C GLY A 181 27.90 1.30 -25.96
N VAL A 182 28.64 1.37 -24.87
CA VAL A 182 30.07 1.56 -24.82
C VAL A 182 30.73 0.20 -24.87
#